data_da88476cf5e1c9a76565fc4447333555
#
_entry.id   da88476cf5e1c9a76565fc4447333555
#
_cell.length_a   1.000
_cell.length_b   1.000
_cell.length_c   1.000
_cell.angle_alpha   90.00
_cell.angle_beta   90.00
_cell.angle_gamma   90.00
#
_symmetry.space_group_name_H-M   'P 1'
#
loop_
_entity.id
_entity.type
_entity.pdbx_description
1 polymer ?
#
loop_
_entity_poly.entity_id
_entity_poly.type
_entity_poly.pdbx_seq_one_letter_code
_entity_poly.pdbx_strand_id
1 'polypeptide(L)'
;MGRKSKEYDERELIQGRAFQCIIYPDSVEYDYKLLLNRLDSYWDKAFYVFHDCDSYTEKEFEEWKIKNKSEDVPFQVGELKKPHYHCIGYKESPLILGLAAQKFGLSSNYVQKCKSLKSSVRYLLHKDHPDKFQYEIEKIHKVNVDDRELSKFLRMDVDAMDKGKRLFEYIMTHDRVTLTQLTRFSFENDCYDELRRGQHLYTSLLVERNAK
;
A
#
# COMPACT_ATOMS: atom_id res chain seq x y z
N MET A 1 -29.24 31.89 1.40
CA MET A 1 -28.64 31.19 2.57
C MET A 1 -27.26 30.68 2.17
N GLY A 2 -26.20 31.31 2.69
CA GLY A 2 -24.82 30.85 2.42
C GLY A 2 -24.58 29.50 3.09
N ARG A 3 -24.05 28.51 2.32
CA ARG A 3 -23.56 27.25 2.90
C ARG A 3 -22.45 27.60 3.88
N LYS A 4 -22.64 27.28 5.17
CA LYS A 4 -21.53 27.32 6.13
C LYS A 4 -20.45 26.38 5.61
N SER A 5 -19.24 26.89 5.39
CA SER A 5 -18.08 26.05 5.07
C SER A 5 -17.86 25.08 6.24
N LYS A 6 -17.75 23.79 5.94
CA LYS A 6 -17.42 22.81 6.97
C LYS A 6 -15.98 23.11 7.41
N GLU A 7 -15.78 23.31 8.70
CA GLU A 7 -14.46 23.46 9.29
C GLU A 7 -13.83 22.07 9.44
N TYR A 8 -12.63 21.88 8.93
CA TYR A 8 -11.87 20.63 8.98
C TYR A 8 -10.74 20.79 10.00
N ASP A 9 -10.46 19.74 10.78
CA ASP A 9 -9.27 19.71 11.62
C ASP A 9 -7.99 19.46 10.78
N GLU A 10 -6.80 19.62 11.38
CA GLU A 10 -5.52 19.46 10.68
C GLU A 10 -5.35 18.08 10.04
N ARG A 11 -5.83 17.02 10.69
CA ARG A 11 -5.79 15.65 10.17
C ARG A 11 -6.67 15.52 8.94
N GLU A 12 -7.85 16.11 8.94
CA GLU A 12 -8.80 16.08 7.84
C GLU A 12 -8.30 16.81 6.59
N LEU A 13 -7.33 17.72 6.73
CA LEU A 13 -6.70 18.45 5.64
C LEU A 13 -5.59 17.67 4.92
N ILE A 14 -5.20 16.49 5.41
CA ILE A 14 -4.21 15.63 4.75
C ILE A 14 -4.67 15.30 3.32
N GLN A 15 -3.89 15.71 2.33
CA GLN A 15 -4.22 15.49 0.92
C GLN A 15 -3.68 14.14 0.41
N GLY A 16 -4.44 13.51 -0.47
CA GLY A 16 -4.08 12.27 -1.15
C GLY A 16 -5.00 11.93 -2.31
N ARG A 17 -4.63 10.93 -3.09
CA ARG A 17 -5.46 10.36 -4.16
C ARG A 17 -6.04 9.00 -3.76
N ALA A 18 -5.37 8.29 -2.88
CA ALA A 18 -5.79 6.98 -2.40
C ALA A 18 -5.98 6.99 -0.88
N PHE A 19 -7.09 6.43 -0.44
CA PHE A 19 -7.45 6.32 0.96
C PHE A 19 -7.98 4.92 1.24
N GLN A 20 -7.81 4.47 2.47
CA GLN A 20 -8.24 3.15 2.93
C GLN A 20 -9.04 3.24 4.22
N CYS A 21 -9.90 2.26 4.43
CA CYS A 21 -10.65 2.08 5.66
C CYS A 21 -10.91 0.59 5.92
N ILE A 22 -11.31 0.29 7.16
CA ILE A 22 -11.81 -1.03 7.55
C ILE A 22 -13.30 -0.87 7.84
N ILE A 23 -14.10 -1.83 7.34
CA ILE A 23 -15.56 -1.87 7.54
C ILE A 23 -15.90 -3.20 8.20
N TYR A 24 -16.55 -3.15 9.36
CA TYR A 24 -17.02 -4.32 10.10
C TYR A 24 -18.48 -4.61 9.76
N PRO A 25 -18.83 -5.79 9.20
CA PRO A 25 -20.21 -6.13 8.81
C PRO A 25 -21.22 -6.13 9.97
N ASP A 26 -20.75 -6.38 11.18
CA ASP A 26 -21.56 -6.44 12.39
C ASP A 26 -21.53 -5.12 13.21
N SER A 27 -21.02 -4.04 12.63
CA SER A 27 -21.07 -2.73 13.27
C SER A 27 -22.52 -2.26 13.41
N VAL A 28 -22.86 -1.75 14.60
CA VAL A 28 -24.15 -1.12 14.86
C VAL A 28 -24.18 0.37 14.48
N GLU A 29 -23.01 0.94 14.18
CA GLU A 29 -22.86 2.37 13.85
C GLU A 29 -23.23 2.69 12.41
N TYR A 30 -23.22 1.69 11.52
CA TYR A 30 -23.46 1.89 10.08
C TYR A 30 -23.93 0.60 9.39
N ASP A 31 -24.64 0.76 8.27
CA ASP A 31 -24.92 -0.34 7.34
C ASP A 31 -23.71 -0.56 6.39
N TYR A 32 -23.00 -1.66 6.57
CA TYR A 32 -21.82 -1.98 5.76
C TYR A 32 -22.14 -2.11 4.27
N LYS A 33 -23.35 -2.60 3.89
CA LYS A 33 -23.75 -2.73 2.47
C LYS A 33 -23.87 -1.37 1.81
N LEU A 34 -24.39 -0.38 2.56
CA LEU A 34 -24.45 1.00 2.09
C LEU A 34 -23.05 1.58 1.88
N LEU A 35 -22.09 1.26 2.77
CA LEU A 35 -20.72 1.73 2.64
C LEU A 35 -19.99 1.07 1.45
N LEU A 36 -20.22 -0.22 1.19
CA LEU A 36 -19.68 -0.90 0.00
C LEU A 36 -20.26 -0.30 -1.29
N ASN A 37 -21.58 -0.02 -1.35
CA ASN A 37 -22.19 0.66 -2.49
C ASN A 37 -21.61 2.06 -2.75
N ARG A 38 -21.10 2.74 -1.72
CA ARG A 38 -20.39 4.02 -1.87
C ARG A 38 -19.02 3.85 -2.53
N LEU A 39 -18.33 2.73 -2.30
CA LEU A 39 -17.10 2.39 -3.04
C LEU A 39 -17.38 2.30 -4.53
N ASP A 40 -18.47 1.65 -4.91
CA ASP A 40 -18.86 1.48 -6.31
C ASP A 40 -19.29 2.80 -6.98
N SER A 41 -19.80 3.76 -6.21
CA SER A 41 -20.47 4.96 -6.76
C SER A 41 -19.60 6.22 -6.72
N TYR A 42 -18.72 6.38 -5.75
CA TYR A 42 -18.06 7.67 -5.48
C TYR A 42 -16.56 7.71 -5.81
N TRP A 43 -15.96 6.58 -6.14
CA TRP A 43 -14.54 6.47 -6.42
C TRP A 43 -14.28 6.23 -7.90
N ASP A 44 -13.18 6.77 -8.44
CA ASP A 44 -12.80 6.54 -9.82
C ASP A 44 -12.30 5.10 -9.99
N LYS A 45 -11.63 4.57 -8.94
CA LYS A 45 -11.29 3.15 -8.78
C LYS A 45 -11.47 2.78 -7.33
N ALA A 46 -11.96 1.56 -7.08
CA ALA A 46 -12.00 1.02 -5.73
C ALA A 46 -11.62 -0.46 -5.70
N PHE A 47 -11.17 -0.89 -4.54
CA PHE A 47 -10.81 -2.28 -4.26
C PHE A 47 -11.25 -2.63 -2.85
N TYR A 48 -11.79 -3.83 -2.66
CA TYR A 48 -12.01 -4.33 -1.32
C TYR A 48 -11.97 -5.86 -1.25
N VAL A 49 -11.57 -6.39 -0.09
CA VAL A 49 -11.53 -7.81 0.22
C VAL A 49 -12.14 -8.04 1.60
N PHE A 50 -12.90 -9.10 1.72
CA PHE A 50 -13.40 -9.56 3.01
C PHE A 50 -12.34 -10.44 3.68
N HIS A 51 -11.87 -10.00 4.84
CA HIS A 51 -10.89 -10.68 5.67
C HIS A 51 -11.61 -11.42 6.79
N ASP A 52 -11.71 -12.72 6.68
CA ASP A 52 -12.37 -13.64 7.63
C ASP A 52 -11.40 -14.65 8.24
N CYS A 53 -10.17 -14.70 7.75
CA CYS A 53 -9.14 -15.64 8.20
C CYS A 53 -7.92 -14.94 8.85
N ASP A 54 -8.00 -13.63 9.11
CA ASP A 54 -6.91 -12.91 9.74
C ASP A 54 -6.77 -13.30 11.21
N SER A 55 -5.54 -13.53 11.64
CA SER A 55 -5.19 -13.75 13.04
C SER A 55 -4.26 -12.67 13.58
N TYR A 56 -4.22 -12.52 14.89
CA TYR A 56 -3.25 -11.64 15.54
C TYR A 56 -1.85 -12.23 15.44
N THR A 57 -0.91 -11.40 14.99
CA THR A 57 0.51 -11.77 14.88
C THR A 57 1.26 -11.42 16.18
N GLU A 58 2.42 -12.03 16.39
CA GLU A 58 3.31 -11.71 17.52
C GLU A 58 3.74 -10.24 17.50
N LYS A 59 3.99 -9.70 16.29
CA LYS A 59 4.32 -8.29 16.12
C LYS A 59 3.19 -7.37 16.59
N GLU A 60 1.94 -7.65 16.25
CA GLU A 60 0.78 -6.86 16.68
C GLU A 60 0.57 -6.95 18.19
N PHE A 61 0.85 -8.12 18.77
CA PHE A 61 0.80 -8.33 20.22
C PHE A 61 1.82 -7.43 20.96
N GLU A 62 3.08 -7.40 20.51
CA GLU A 62 4.10 -6.56 21.08
C GLU A 62 3.86 -5.06 20.82
N GLU A 63 3.43 -4.69 19.61
CA GLU A 63 3.06 -3.31 19.30
C GLU A 63 1.92 -2.79 20.19
N TRP A 64 0.94 -3.66 20.51
CA TRP A 64 -0.16 -3.31 21.40
C TRP A 64 0.34 -3.05 22.83
N LYS A 65 1.20 -3.90 23.39
CA LYS A 65 1.80 -3.74 24.71
C LYS A 65 2.54 -2.40 24.82
N ILE A 66 3.40 -2.12 23.86
CA ILE A 66 4.17 -0.87 23.81
C ILE A 66 3.25 0.35 23.77
N LYS A 67 2.26 0.34 22.87
CA LYS A 67 1.34 1.46 22.66
C LYS A 67 0.50 1.76 23.89
N ASN A 68 -0.02 0.72 24.55
CA ASN A 68 -0.94 0.86 25.68
C ASN A 68 -0.23 0.83 27.04
N LYS A 69 1.09 0.57 27.04
CA LYS A 69 1.90 0.44 28.27
C LYS A 69 1.26 -0.56 29.26
N SER A 70 0.77 -1.67 28.76
CA SER A 70 0.05 -2.69 29.52
C SER A 70 0.50 -4.08 29.08
N GLU A 71 0.61 -5.00 30.05
CA GLU A 71 0.83 -6.43 29.78
C GLU A 71 -0.50 -7.17 29.51
N ASP A 72 -1.65 -6.56 29.87
CA ASP A 72 -2.98 -7.17 29.70
C ASP A 72 -3.50 -6.96 28.26
N VAL A 73 -2.95 -7.76 27.34
CA VAL A 73 -3.38 -7.73 25.93
C VAL A 73 -4.74 -8.43 25.79
N PRO A 74 -5.75 -7.80 25.16
CA PRO A 74 -7.10 -8.33 25.09
C PRO A 74 -7.28 -9.44 24.03
N PHE A 75 -6.21 -9.94 23.44
CA PHE A 75 -6.21 -11.00 22.44
C PHE A 75 -4.94 -11.86 22.57
N GLN A 76 -4.95 -13.04 21.95
CA GLN A 76 -3.81 -13.95 21.91
C GLN A 76 -3.22 -14.02 20.51
N VAL A 77 -1.93 -14.32 20.41
CA VAL A 77 -1.27 -14.58 19.11
C VAL A 77 -1.90 -15.83 18.50
N GLY A 78 -2.28 -15.74 17.21
CA GLY A 78 -3.01 -16.79 16.49
C GLY A 78 -4.52 -16.77 16.68
N GLU A 79 -5.07 -15.97 17.59
CA GLU A 79 -6.52 -15.76 17.71
C GLU A 79 -7.06 -15.09 16.46
N LEU A 80 -8.22 -15.53 15.96
CA LEU A 80 -8.86 -14.93 14.79
C LEU A 80 -9.35 -13.52 15.11
N LYS A 81 -9.07 -12.60 14.21
CA LYS A 81 -9.62 -11.26 14.24
C LYS A 81 -11.09 -11.27 13.84
N LYS A 82 -11.80 -10.25 14.30
CA LYS A 82 -13.15 -9.99 13.86
C LYS A 82 -13.20 -9.84 12.34
N PRO A 83 -14.08 -10.57 11.62
CA PRO A 83 -14.19 -10.46 10.17
C PRO A 83 -14.50 -9.03 9.74
N HIS A 84 -13.83 -8.56 8.69
CA HIS A 84 -13.94 -7.18 8.24
C HIS A 84 -13.58 -7.03 6.75
N TYR A 85 -14.06 -5.95 6.14
CA TYR A 85 -13.63 -5.55 4.81
C TYR A 85 -12.45 -4.57 4.90
N HIS A 86 -11.37 -4.87 4.22
CA HIS A 86 -10.36 -3.87 3.86
C HIS A 86 -10.78 -3.20 2.56
N CYS A 87 -10.90 -1.88 2.58
CA CYS A 87 -11.41 -1.09 1.48
C CYS A 87 -10.41 -0.01 1.07
N ILE A 88 -10.25 0.20 -0.24
CA ILE A 88 -9.42 1.25 -0.83
C ILE A 88 -10.25 1.99 -1.86
N GLY A 89 -10.26 3.33 -1.76
CA GLY A 89 -10.82 4.21 -2.78
C GLY A 89 -9.73 5.10 -3.37
N TYR A 90 -9.74 5.27 -4.68
CA TYR A 90 -8.82 6.12 -5.43
C TYR A 90 -9.57 7.16 -6.26
N LYS A 91 -9.05 8.39 -6.27
CA LYS A 91 -9.49 9.50 -7.13
C LYS A 91 -8.32 10.01 -7.95
N GLU A 92 -8.59 10.33 -9.22
CA GLU A 92 -7.60 10.97 -10.09
C GLU A 92 -7.22 12.37 -9.59
N SER A 93 -8.20 13.12 -9.10
CA SER A 93 -7.98 14.40 -8.44
C SER A 93 -7.71 14.22 -6.94
N PRO A 94 -6.71 14.90 -6.37
CA PRO A 94 -6.46 14.82 -4.93
C PRO A 94 -7.66 15.26 -4.10
N LEU A 95 -7.91 14.56 -3.00
CA LEU A 95 -8.90 14.90 -1.98
C LEU A 95 -8.20 15.19 -0.65
N ILE A 96 -8.83 15.96 0.21
CA ILE A 96 -8.48 15.97 1.64
C ILE A 96 -9.13 14.76 2.33
N LEU A 97 -8.53 14.29 3.42
CA LEU A 97 -8.98 13.11 4.15
C LEU A 97 -10.43 13.27 4.64
N GLY A 98 -10.83 14.45 5.09
CA GLY A 98 -12.20 14.73 5.50
C GLY A 98 -13.23 14.53 4.38
N LEU A 99 -12.91 14.90 3.12
CA LEU A 99 -13.75 14.60 1.96
C LEU A 99 -13.73 13.12 1.58
N ALA A 100 -12.58 12.47 1.70
CA ALA A 100 -12.48 11.03 1.49
C ALA A 100 -13.35 10.25 2.47
N ALA A 101 -13.33 10.63 3.74
CA ALA A 101 -14.18 10.04 4.78
C ALA A 101 -15.68 10.20 4.47
N GLN A 102 -16.10 11.39 4.03
CA GLN A 102 -17.48 11.61 3.57
C GLN A 102 -17.86 10.69 2.38
N LYS A 103 -16.94 10.45 1.44
CA LYS A 103 -17.20 9.54 0.31
C LYS A 103 -17.32 8.09 0.76
N PHE A 104 -16.53 7.64 1.71
CA PHE A 104 -16.71 6.33 2.36
C PHE A 104 -18.00 6.27 3.20
N GLY A 105 -18.50 7.40 3.70
CA GLY A 105 -19.62 7.46 4.64
C GLY A 105 -19.20 7.18 6.07
N LEU A 106 -17.94 7.40 6.40
CA LEU A 106 -17.33 7.16 7.70
C LEU A 106 -16.84 8.46 8.33
N SER A 107 -16.58 8.42 9.64
CA SER A 107 -15.79 9.47 10.31
C SER A 107 -14.33 9.43 9.83
N SER A 108 -13.68 10.61 9.81
CA SER A 108 -12.27 10.75 9.44
C SER A 108 -11.32 9.86 10.27
N ASN A 109 -11.73 9.49 11.49
CA ASN A 109 -10.96 8.60 12.37
C ASN A 109 -10.82 7.17 11.82
N TYR A 110 -11.74 6.72 10.99
CA TYR A 110 -11.73 5.38 10.38
C TYR A 110 -11.06 5.34 9.00
N VAL A 111 -10.63 6.50 8.51
CA VAL A 111 -10.03 6.61 7.16
C VAL A 111 -8.57 7.01 7.26
N GLN A 112 -7.73 6.40 6.44
CA GLN A 112 -6.32 6.68 6.36
C GLN A 112 -5.90 6.93 4.91
N LYS A 113 -4.96 7.87 4.71
CA LYS A 113 -4.30 8.05 3.42
C LYS A 113 -3.38 6.87 3.14
N CYS A 114 -3.49 6.27 1.96
CA CYS A 114 -2.54 5.27 1.49
C CYS A 114 -1.17 5.92 1.22
N LYS A 115 -0.10 5.29 1.70
CA LYS A 115 1.27 5.70 1.35
C LYS A 115 1.57 5.42 -0.13
N SER A 116 1.10 4.29 -0.62
CA SER A 116 1.20 3.85 -2.01
C SER A 116 -0.05 3.04 -2.36
N LEU A 117 -0.72 3.37 -3.47
CA LEU A 117 -1.87 2.61 -3.95
C LEU A 117 -1.47 1.15 -4.23
N LYS A 118 -0.32 0.94 -4.89
CA LYS A 118 0.20 -0.39 -5.21
C LYS A 118 0.39 -1.23 -3.95
N SER A 119 1.10 -0.70 -2.96
CA SER A 119 1.33 -1.44 -1.70
C SER A 119 0.02 -1.72 -0.95
N SER A 120 -0.94 -0.78 -0.97
CA SER A 120 -2.23 -0.98 -0.32
C SER A 120 -3.07 -2.05 -1.02
N VAL A 121 -3.09 -2.10 -2.37
CA VAL A 121 -3.78 -3.17 -3.12
C VAL A 121 -3.13 -4.53 -2.87
N ARG A 122 -1.80 -4.61 -2.78
CA ARG A 122 -1.08 -5.84 -2.42
C ARG A 122 -1.40 -6.29 -0.99
N TYR A 123 -1.55 -5.33 -0.08
CA TYR A 123 -1.93 -5.59 1.30
C TYR A 123 -3.33 -6.21 1.44
N LEU A 124 -4.25 -5.95 0.52
CA LEU A 124 -5.57 -6.61 0.51
C LEU A 124 -5.45 -8.14 0.42
N LEU A 125 -4.37 -8.65 -0.16
CA LEU A 125 -4.10 -10.08 -0.27
C LEU A 125 -2.95 -10.54 0.64
N HIS A 126 -2.41 -9.65 1.47
CA HIS A 126 -1.22 -9.86 2.31
C HIS A 126 0.04 -10.33 1.55
N LYS A 127 0.17 -10.00 0.25
CA LYS A 127 1.26 -10.49 -0.61
C LYS A 127 2.67 -10.19 -0.10
N ASP A 128 2.83 -9.10 0.67
CA ASP A 128 4.12 -8.70 1.25
C ASP A 128 4.26 -9.07 2.74
N HIS A 129 3.30 -9.85 3.27
CA HIS A 129 3.22 -10.26 4.67
C HIS A 129 3.02 -11.78 4.76
N PRO A 130 4.11 -12.58 4.60
CA PRO A 130 4.03 -14.04 4.60
C PRO A 130 3.62 -14.63 5.97
N ASP A 131 3.71 -13.84 7.02
CA ASP A 131 3.25 -14.14 8.38
C ASP A 131 1.73 -14.06 8.56
N LYS A 132 1.01 -13.52 7.55
CA LYS A 132 -0.45 -13.40 7.53
C LYS A 132 -1.10 -14.39 6.59
N PHE A 133 -2.40 -14.64 6.79
CA PHE A 133 -3.20 -15.43 5.85
C PHE A 133 -3.16 -14.79 4.45
N GLN A 134 -2.88 -15.61 3.42
CA GLN A 134 -2.79 -15.14 2.03
C GLN A 134 -4.13 -15.32 1.33
N TYR A 135 -4.78 -14.19 0.99
CA TYR A 135 -6.02 -14.22 0.23
C TYR A 135 -5.76 -14.41 -1.27
N GLU A 136 -6.68 -15.09 -1.94
CA GLU A 136 -6.65 -15.31 -3.39
C GLU A 136 -7.06 -14.05 -4.15
N ILE A 137 -6.56 -13.92 -5.40
CA ILE A 137 -6.83 -12.73 -6.25
C ILE A 137 -8.32 -12.59 -6.56
N GLU A 138 -9.01 -13.69 -6.70
CA GLU A 138 -10.45 -13.78 -7.00
C GLU A 138 -11.32 -13.19 -5.89
N LYS A 139 -10.77 -13.05 -4.67
CA LYS A 139 -11.44 -12.39 -3.53
C LYS A 139 -11.47 -10.88 -3.64
N ILE A 140 -10.65 -10.28 -4.52
CA ILE A 140 -10.68 -8.82 -4.71
C ILE A 140 -11.94 -8.43 -5.49
N HIS A 141 -12.81 -7.69 -4.84
CA HIS A 141 -13.80 -6.89 -5.54
C HIS A 141 -13.14 -5.61 -6.06
N LYS A 142 -13.33 -5.30 -7.34
CA LYS A 142 -12.72 -4.16 -8.02
C LYS A 142 -13.75 -3.36 -8.80
N VAL A 143 -13.61 -2.04 -8.76
CA VAL A 143 -14.51 -1.09 -9.42
C VAL A 143 -13.70 -0.25 -10.40
N ASN A 144 -14.14 -0.24 -11.66
CA ASN A 144 -13.47 0.49 -12.76
C ASN A 144 -11.99 0.11 -12.96
N VAL A 145 -11.66 -1.15 -12.70
CA VAL A 145 -10.31 -1.73 -12.85
C VAL A 145 -10.41 -3.05 -13.59
N ASP A 146 -9.74 -3.20 -14.71
CA ASP A 146 -9.65 -4.46 -15.43
C ASP A 146 -8.56 -5.39 -14.83
N ASP A 147 -8.53 -6.66 -15.28
CA ASP A 147 -7.58 -7.66 -14.79
C ASP A 147 -6.14 -7.32 -15.14
N ARG A 148 -5.92 -6.66 -16.27
CA ARG A 148 -4.59 -6.22 -16.70
C ARG A 148 -4.05 -5.12 -15.79
N GLU A 149 -4.91 -4.19 -15.39
CA GLU A 149 -4.55 -3.13 -14.47
C GLU A 149 -4.34 -3.69 -13.05
N LEU A 150 -5.23 -4.56 -12.56
CA LEU A 150 -5.07 -5.25 -11.28
C LEU A 150 -3.73 -6.00 -11.22
N SER A 151 -3.39 -6.72 -12.29
CA SER A 151 -2.11 -7.44 -12.39
C SER A 151 -0.90 -6.52 -12.25
N LYS A 152 -0.96 -5.25 -12.72
CA LYS A 152 0.14 -4.29 -12.54
C LYS A 152 0.33 -3.91 -11.07
N PHE A 153 -0.76 -3.78 -10.30
CA PHE A 153 -0.67 -3.53 -8.85
C PHE A 153 -0.11 -4.74 -8.10
N LEU A 154 -0.49 -5.95 -8.50
CA LEU A 154 -0.12 -7.18 -7.81
C LEU A 154 1.28 -7.69 -8.15
N ARG A 155 1.84 -7.27 -9.29
CA ARG A 155 3.24 -7.64 -9.64
C ARG A 155 4.17 -7.21 -8.52
N MET A 156 4.93 -8.16 -8.01
CA MET A 156 6.07 -7.84 -7.16
C MET A 156 7.06 -7.01 -7.98
N ASP A 157 7.67 -6.02 -7.35
CA ASP A 157 8.90 -5.42 -7.90
C ASP A 157 10.11 -6.37 -7.71
N VAL A 158 9.88 -7.69 -7.73
CA VAL A 158 10.93 -8.71 -7.82
C VAL A 158 11.83 -8.36 -9.00
N ASP A 159 11.21 -7.89 -10.08
CA ASP A 159 11.92 -7.41 -11.25
C ASP A 159 12.80 -6.19 -10.94
N ALA A 160 12.34 -5.22 -10.14
CA ALA A 160 13.16 -4.06 -9.77
C ALA A 160 14.28 -4.44 -8.78
N MET A 161 14.00 -5.33 -7.82
CA MET A 161 15.03 -5.81 -6.88
C MET A 161 16.06 -6.69 -7.59
N ASP A 162 15.63 -7.55 -8.52
CA ASP A 162 16.50 -8.38 -9.32
C ASP A 162 17.34 -7.53 -10.29
N LYS A 163 16.73 -6.53 -10.93
CA LYS A 163 17.41 -5.55 -11.78
C LYS A 163 18.43 -4.72 -10.99
N GLY A 164 18.08 -4.27 -9.80
CA GLY A 164 19.01 -3.57 -8.89
C GLY A 164 20.17 -4.45 -8.47
N LYS A 165 19.92 -5.72 -8.16
CA LYS A 165 20.95 -6.72 -7.84
C LYS A 165 21.90 -6.94 -9.01
N ARG A 166 21.39 -7.10 -10.23
CA ARG A 166 22.21 -7.25 -11.46
C ARG A 166 23.12 -6.03 -11.69
N LEU A 167 22.59 -4.81 -11.52
CA LEU A 167 23.40 -3.59 -11.63
C LEU A 167 24.51 -3.54 -10.58
N PHE A 168 24.18 -3.88 -9.33
CA PHE A 168 25.14 -3.95 -8.24
C PHE A 168 26.21 -5.01 -8.50
N GLU A 169 25.82 -6.22 -8.87
CA GLU A 169 26.74 -7.32 -9.21
C GLU A 169 27.66 -6.94 -10.37
N TYR A 170 27.15 -6.27 -11.41
CA TYR A 170 27.97 -5.79 -12.50
C TYR A 170 29.06 -4.83 -12.02
N ILE A 171 28.72 -3.86 -11.15
CA ILE A 171 29.69 -2.93 -10.56
C ILE A 171 30.72 -3.68 -9.71
N MET A 172 30.27 -4.67 -8.93
CA MET A 172 31.16 -5.38 -7.99
C MET A 172 32.08 -6.40 -8.65
N THR A 173 31.71 -6.95 -9.80
CA THR A 173 32.48 -8.00 -10.49
C THR A 173 33.40 -7.49 -11.57
N HIS A 174 33.25 -6.24 -12.01
CA HIS A 174 34.11 -5.64 -13.06
C HIS A 174 35.00 -4.56 -12.45
N ASP A 175 36.25 -4.53 -12.88
CA ASP A 175 37.19 -3.48 -12.50
C ASP A 175 36.92 -2.19 -13.28
N ARG A 176 36.96 -1.05 -12.57
CA ARG A 176 36.87 0.31 -13.17
C ARG A 176 35.67 0.51 -14.10
N VAL A 177 34.48 0.15 -13.63
CA VAL A 177 33.24 0.39 -14.37
C VAL A 177 32.97 1.89 -14.50
N THR A 178 32.75 2.36 -15.72
CA THR A 178 32.28 3.73 -15.98
C THR A 178 30.77 3.81 -16.03
N LEU A 179 30.21 5.01 -15.82
CA LEU A 179 28.77 5.23 -15.94
C LEU A 179 28.26 4.84 -17.34
N THR A 180 29.05 5.10 -18.38
CA THR A 180 28.70 4.71 -19.77
C THR A 180 28.59 3.20 -19.93
N GLN A 181 29.53 2.45 -19.36
CA GLN A 181 29.49 0.98 -19.38
C GLN A 181 28.30 0.43 -18.63
N LEU A 182 28.02 0.99 -17.43
CA LEU A 182 26.86 0.61 -16.64
C LEU A 182 25.55 0.94 -17.36
N THR A 183 25.47 2.09 -18.02
CA THR A 183 24.30 2.47 -18.82
C THR A 183 24.10 1.51 -19.98
N ARG A 184 25.15 1.16 -20.72
CA ARG A 184 25.09 0.17 -21.79
C ARG A 184 24.62 -1.19 -21.27
N PHE A 185 25.23 -1.69 -20.18
CA PHE A 185 24.82 -2.93 -19.54
C PHE A 185 23.34 -2.89 -19.15
N SER A 186 22.86 -1.76 -18.61
CA SER A 186 21.47 -1.61 -18.18
C SER A 186 20.46 -1.70 -19.33
N PHE A 187 20.80 -1.20 -20.53
CA PHE A 187 19.97 -1.36 -21.73
C PHE A 187 19.98 -2.81 -22.23
N GLU A 188 21.13 -3.43 -22.27
CA GLU A 188 21.29 -4.82 -22.75
C GLU A 188 20.60 -5.84 -21.82
N ASN A 189 20.40 -5.50 -20.53
CA ASN A 189 19.83 -6.38 -19.52
C ASN A 189 18.46 -5.91 -18.97
N ASP A 190 17.78 -4.98 -19.66
CA ASP A 190 16.47 -4.43 -19.28
C ASP A 190 16.44 -3.83 -17.87
N CYS A 191 17.55 -3.21 -17.42
CA CYS A 191 17.70 -2.60 -16.09
C CYS A 191 17.74 -1.06 -16.13
N TYR A 192 17.53 -0.44 -17.31
CA TYR A 192 17.72 1.01 -17.47
C TYR A 192 16.82 1.86 -16.56
N ASP A 193 15.56 1.49 -16.41
CA ASP A 193 14.64 2.24 -15.54
C ASP A 193 15.08 2.18 -14.07
N GLU A 194 15.65 1.06 -13.62
CA GLU A 194 16.20 0.92 -12.28
C GLU A 194 17.47 1.76 -12.09
N LEU A 195 18.38 1.71 -13.07
CA LEU A 195 19.57 2.57 -13.09
C LEU A 195 19.17 4.06 -13.00
N ARG A 196 18.18 4.50 -13.79
CA ARG A 196 17.70 5.87 -13.81
C ARG A 196 17.10 6.30 -12.46
N ARG A 197 16.31 5.43 -11.81
CA ARG A 197 15.71 5.69 -10.49
C ARG A 197 16.77 5.79 -9.39
N GLY A 198 17.78 4.91 -9.44
CA GLY A 198 18.86 4.82 -8.47
C GLY A 198 20.14 5.54 -8.89
N GLN A 199 20.12 6.44 -9.87
CA GLN A 199 21.32 7.03 -10.49
C GLN A 199 22.31 7.58 -9.47
N HIS A 200 21.86 8.29 -8.44
CA HIS A 200 22.72 8.83 -7.41
C HIS A 200 23.46 7.72 -6.64
N LEU A 201 22.76 6.67 -6.25
CA LEU A 201 23.33 5.52 -5.54
C LEU A 201 24.40 4.82 -6.40
N TYR A 202 24.08 4.50 -7.64
CA TYR A 202 25.00 3.80 -8.54
C TYR A 202 26.21 4.65 -8.89
N THR A 203 26.04 5.97 -9.05
CA THR A 203 27.19 6.88 -9.27
C THR A 203 28.10 6.93 -8.05
N SER A 204 27.58 6.99 -6.84
CA SER A 204 28.38 6.93 -5.61
C SER A 204 29.16 5.61 -5.50
N LEU A 205 28.51 4.48 -5.78
CA LEU A 205 29.16 3.16 -5.78
C LEU A 205 30.30 3.06 -6.79
N LEU A 206 30.10 3.62 -8.00
CA LEU A 206 31.16 3.67 -9.02
C LEU A 206 32.38 4.49 -8.56
N VAL A 207 32.15 5.64 -7.92
CA VAL A 207 33.23 6.50 -7.39
C VAL A 207 34.00 5.76 -6.29
N GLU A 208 33.31 5.15 -5.32
CA GLU A 208 33.94 4.41 -4.25
C GLU A 208 34.72 3.18 -4.74
N ARG A 209 34.18 2.47 -5.72
CA ARG A 209 34.80 1.28 -6.30
C ARG A 209 36.06 1.62 -7.10
N ASN A 210 36.00 2.71 -7.89
CA ASN A 210 37.12 3.11 -8.76
C ASN A 210 38.23 3.86 -7.99
N ALA A 211 38.00 4.26 -6.74
CA ALA A 211 39.01 4.90 -5.88
C ALA A 211 39.94 3.91 -5.16
N LYS A 212 39.62 2.63 -5.20
CA LYS A 212 40.43 1.52 -4.65
C LYS A 212 41.30 0.90 -5.71
#